data_eab9c3fcde594a09e7e87f4f260bc721
#
_entry.id   eab9c3fcde594a09e7e87f4f260bc721
#
_cell.length_a   1.000
_cell.length_b   1.000
_cell.length_c   1.000
_cell.angle_alpha   90.00
_cell.angle_beta   90.00
_cell.angle_gamma   90.00
#
_symmetry.space_group_name_H-M   'P 1'
#
loop_
_entity.id
_entity.type
_entity.pdbx_description
1 polymer ?
#
loop_
_entity_poly.entity_id
_entity_poly.type
_entity_poly.pdbx_seq_one_letter_code
_entity_poly.pdbx_strand_id
1 'polypeptide(L)'
;MKAIILDFEATDSSEDAQATEIGIMGVEFCEGNLDKSDDQKDVTSKRCKPDRPISFGAMAVTNIFNEDVASCESHTELCTRAMPKGEAYIIGHNVDFDIRVAANAGVDVSQYKAICTLAIVRNLYPDADSHTLGAMSCMLDYQYARENMKNAHGAAADVVMTARLLYKICKQQNITSMDQLYEFSEFARIPTHFPFGKYKGVAIAELAQNHDGRGYLQWVVNSIKDNEYLTTACRKALGQ
;
A
#
# COMPACT_ATOMS: atom_id res chain seq x y z
N MET A 1 18.74 -7.72 0.42
CA MET A 1 17.48 -7.60 1.21
C MET A 1 16.36 -8.17 0.35
N LYS A 2 15.46 -9.01 0.94
CA LYS A 2 14.29 -9.54 0.20
C LYS A 2 13.31 -8.41 -0.11
N ALA A 3 12.63 -8.51 -1.26
CA ALA A 3 11.53 -7.62 -1.60
C ALA A 3 10.32 -8.46 -2.06
N ILE A 4 9.17 -8.18 -1.50
CA ILE A 4 7.91 -8.85 -1.86
C ILE A 4 6.83 -7.82 -2.16
N ILE A 5 5.98 -8.14 -3.11
CA ILE A 5 4.68 -7.50 -3.27
C ILE A 5 3.68 -8.30 -2.46
N LEU A 6 2.91 -7.61 -1.66
CA LEU A 6 1.98 -8.17 -0.68
C LEU A 6 0.61 -7.53 -0.87
N ASP A 7 -0.42 -8.33 -0.69
CA ASP A 7 -1.81 -7.88 -0.59
C ASP A 7 -2.58 -8.80 0.36
N PHE A 8 -3.36 -8.21 1.28
CA PHE A 8 -4.24 -8.92 2.18
C PHE A 8 -5.70 -8.62 1.90
N GLU A 9 -6.49 -9.68 1.78
CA GLU A 9 -7.91 -9.57 2.09
C GLU A 9 -8.10 -9.73 3.59
N ALA A 10 -9.02 -8.96 4.19
CA ALA A 10 -9.17 -8.89 5.63
C ALA A 10 -10.63 -8.91 6.09
N THR A 11 -10.85 -9.13 7.39
CA THR A 11 -12.18 -9.16 8.02
C THR A 11 -12.96 -7.84 7.86
N ASP A 12 -12.26 -6.73 7.79
CA ASP A 12 -12.77 -5.36 7.63
C ASP A 12 -11.59 -4.37 7.48
N SER A 13 -11.83 -3.06 7.57
CA SER A 13 -10.81 -2.00 7.47
C SER A 13 -10.41 -1.39 8.82
N SER A 14 -10.82 -1.97 9.95
CA SER A 14 -10.53 -1.45 11.29
C SER A 14 -9.06 -1.62 11.70
N GLU A 15 -8.68 -1.01 12.83
CA GLU A 15 -7.31 -1.10 13.37
C GLU A 15 -6.92 -2.54 13.76
N ASP A 16 -7.91 -3.36 14.15
CA ASP A 16 -7.73 -4.76 14.54
C ASP A 16 -8.13 -5.76 13.44
N ALA A 17 -8.16 -5.31 12.16
CA ALA A 17 -8.44 -6.16 11.01
C ALA A 17 -7.53 -7.39 10.97
N GLN A 18 -8.11 -8.55 10.64
CA GLN A 18 -7.41 -9.83 10.55
C GLN A 18 -7.43 -10.37 9.12
N ALA A 19 -6.34 -11.03 8.71
CA ALA A 19 -6.23 -11.60 7.36
C ALA A 19 -7.24 -12.71 7.11
N THR A 20 -7.81 -12.73 5.92
CA THR A 20 -8.66 -13.79 5.37
C THR A 20 -8.05 -14.46 4.14
N GLU A 21 -7.22 -13.72 3.40
CA GLU A 21 -6.37 -14.23 2.32
C GLU A 21 -5.06 -13.42 2.29
N ILE A 22 -3.96 -14.06 1.93
CA ILE A 22 -2.67 -13.41 1.68
C ILE A 22 -2.22 -13.71 0.26
N GLY A 23 -1.85 -12.68 -0.50
CA GLY A 23 -1.19 -12.77 -1.79
C GLY A 23 0.25 -12.28 -1.69
N ILE A 24 1.21 -13.05 -2.23
CA ILE A 24 2.64 -12.69 -2.19
C ILE A 24 3.31 -13.01 -3.52
N MET A 25 4.21 -12.12 -3.96
CA MET A 25 5.14 -12.33 -5.06
C MET A 25 6.50 -11.72 -4.73
N GLY A 26 7.58 -12.48 -4.89
CA GLY A 26 8.93 -11.95 -4.79
C GLY A 26 9.31 -11.11 -6.01
N VAL A 27 10.02 -10.01 -5.79
CA VAL A 27 10.53 -9.14 -6.85
C VAL A 27 11.96 -8.69 -6.57
N GLU A 28 12.72 -8.42 -7.63
CA GLU A 28 14.08 -7.93 -7.55
C GLU A 28 14.42 -7.05 -8.77
N PHE A 29 15.50 -6.30 -8.69
CA PHE A 29 16.03 -5.59 -9.83
C PHE A 29 17.16 -6.42 -10.46
N CYS A 30 16.95 -6.82 -11.72
CA CYS A 30 17.93 -7.51 -12.57
C CYS A 30 18.37 -6.56 -13.68
N GLU A 31 19.69 -6.26 -13.75
CA GLU A 31 20.25 -5.34 -14.76
C GLU A 31 19.53 -3.98 -14.85
N GLY A 32 19.09 -3.46 -13.68
CA GLY A 32 18.35 -2.20 -13.59
C GLY A 32 16.88 -2.26 -13.97
N ASN A 33 16.32 -3.43 -14.26
CA ASN A 33 14.91 -3.65 -14.53
C ASN A 33 14.26 -4.41 -13.37
N LEU A 34 13.06 -4.00 -13.00
CA LEU A 34 12.27 -4.74 -12.03
C LEU A 34 11.79 -6.05 -12.66
N ASP A 35 12.02 -7.16 -11.99
CA ASP A 35 11.59 -8.50 -12.41
C ASP A 35 11.11 -9.31 -11.20
N LYS A 36 10.56 -10.48 -11.45
CA LYS A 36 10.22 -11.45 -10.41
C LYS A 36 11.51 -12.04 -9.83
N SER A 37 11.55 -12.22 -8.52
CA SER A 37 12.72 -12.85 -7.90
C SER A 37 12.76 -14.36 -8.19
N ASP A 38 13.97 -14.90 -8.33
CA ASP A 38 14.16 -16.33 -8.61
C ASP A 38 13.60 -17.24 -7.50
N ASP A 39 13.60 -16.78 -6.26
CA ASP A 39 13.12 -17.53 -5.11
C ASP A 39 11.58 -17.65 -5.03
N GLN A 40 10.83 -16.74 -5.67
CA GLN A 40 9.36 -16.67 -5.58
C GLN A 40 8.76 -16.08 -6.86
N LYS A 41 8.98 -16.77 -7.99
CA LYS A 41 8.55 -16.33 -9.33
C LYS A 41 7.04 -16.28 -9.52
N ASP A 42 6.32 -17.18 -8.84
CA ASP A 42 4.88 -17.29 -8.99
C ASP A 42 4.16 -16.55 -7.87
N VAL A 43 3.06 -15.92 -8.22
CA VAL A 43 2.14 -15.39 -7.23
C VAL A 43 1.59 -16.56 -6.42
N THR A 44 1.76 -16.50 -5.12
CA THR A 44 1.11 -17.43 -4.20
C THR A 44 -0.04 -16.70 -3.52
N SER A 45 -1.22 -17.33 -3.47
CA SER A 45 -2.34 -16.84 -2.67
C SER A 45 -2.84 -17.97 -1.80
N LYS A 46 -3.18 -17.65 -0.56
CA LYS A 46 -3.68 -18.62 0.39
C LYS A 46 -4.67 -17.98 1.35
N ARG A 47 -5.84 -18.60 1.48
CA ARG A 47 -6.85 -18.23 2.47
C ARG A 47 -6.42 -18.67 3.87
N CYS A 48 -6.85 -17.92 4.89
CA CYS A 48 -6.63 -18.23 6.29
C CYS A 48 -7.87 -17.91 7.12
N LYS A 49 -7.96 -18.56 8.27
CA LYS A 49 -9.06 -18.42 9.20
C LYS A 49 -8.77 -17.29 10.19
N PRO A 50 -9.54 -16.20 10.19
CA PRO A 50 -9.49 -15.19 11.24
C PRO A 50 -10.14 -15.71 12.54
N ASP A 51 -9.85 -15.06 13.66
CA ASP A 51 -10.43 -15.38 14.98
C ASP A 51 -11.81 -14.76 15.19
N ARG A 52 -12.23 -13.87 14.26
CA ARG A 52 -13.51 -13.18 14.29
C ARG A 52 -14.24 -13.26 12.95
N PRO A 53 -15.56 -13.04 12.92
CA PRO A 53 -16.32 -13.06 11.67
C PRO A 53 -15.87 -11.97 10.68
N ILE A 54 -15.92 -12.30 9.41
CA ILE A 54 -15.74 -11.35 8.31
C ILE A 54 -16.97 -10.43 8.26
N SER A 55 -16.75 -9.12 8.11
CA SER A 55 -17.83 -8.16 7.97
C SER A 55 -18.58 -8.33 6.66
N PHE A 56 -19.87 -8.00 6.61
CA PHE A 56 -20.64 -8.05 5.37
C PHE A 56 -20.07 -7.15 4.27
N GLY A 57 -19.46 -6.01 4.67
CA GLY A 57 -18.77 -5.12 3.73
C GLY A 57 -17.55 -5.78 3.08
N ALA A 58 -16.72 -6.45 3.89
CA ALA A 58 -15.56 -7.20 3.37
C ALA A 58 -16.01 -8.37 2.49
N MET A 59 -17.01 -9.17 2.92
CA MET A 59 -17.58 -10.27 2.10
C MET A 59 -18.05 -9.75 0.73
N ALA A 60 -18.73 -8.61 0.69
CA ALA A 60 -19.25 -8.03 -0.54
C ALA A 60 -18.15 -7.58 -1.52
N VAL A 61 -16.99 -7.18 -1.01
CA VAL A 61 -15.85 -6.73 -1.83
C VAL A 61 -14.97 -7.89 -2.24
N THR A 62 -14.59 -8.75 -1.28
CA THR A 62 -13.61 -9.83 -1.50
C THR A 62 -14.22 -11.12 -2.03
N ASN A 63 -15.55 -11.28 -1.90
CA ASN A 63 -16.26 -12.53 -2.15
C ASN A 63 -15.71 -13.72 -1.33
N ILE A 64 -15.18 -13.44 -0.12
CA ILE A 64 -14.74 -14.44 0.86
C ILE A 64 -15.74 -14.45 2.01
N PHE A 65 -16.33 -15.61 2.27
CA PHE A 65 -17.33 -15.82 3.33
C PHE A 65 -16.71 -16.59 4.50
N ASN A 66 -17.36 -16.55 5.66
CA ASN A 66 -16.87 -17.26 6.87
C ASN A 66 -16.70 -18.76 6.62
N GLU A 67 -17.59 -19.36 5.82
CA GLU A 67 -17.56 -20.77 5.48
C GLU A 67 -16.33 -21.14 4.64
N ASP A 68 -15.87 -20.22 3.77
CA ASP A 68 -14.71 -20.45 2.88
C ASP A 68 -13.41 -20.57 3.63
N VAL A 69 -13.31 -19.94 4.81
CA VAL A 69 -12.10 -19.90 5.65
C VAL A 69 -12.19 -20.78 6.90
N ALA A 70 -13.35 -21.34 7.20
CA ALA A 70 -13.61 -22.08 8.45
C ALA A 70 -12.65 -23.25 8.71
N SER A 71 -12.20 -23.93 7.65
CA SER A 71 -11.27 -25.06 7.70
C SER A 71 -9.83 -24.70 7.32
N CYS A 72 -9.55 -23.41 7.07
CA CYS A 72 -8.20 -22.95 6.72
C CYS A 72 -7.29 -22.91 7.97
N GLU A 73 -5.98 -22.85 7.72
CA GLU A 73 -4.96 -22.56 8.72
C GLU A 73 -5.26 -21.20 9.38
N SER A 74 -4.90 -21.01 10.64
CA SER A 74 -5.12 -19.73 11.30
C SER A 74 -4.36 -18.59 10.63
N HIS A 75 -4.91 -17.38 10.65
CA HIS A 75 -4.24 -16.23 10.08
C HIS A 75 -2.88 -15.96 10.72
N THR A 76 -2.76 -16.20 12.03
CA THR A 76 -1.50 -16.02 12.77
C THR A 76 -0.41 -16.97 12.29
N GLU A 77 -0.72 -18.28 12.15
CA GLU A 77 0.24 -19.27 11.68
C GLU A 77 0.65 -19.02 10.23
N LEU A 78 -0.33 -18.75 9.35
CA LEU A 78 -0.06 -18.50 7.94
C LEU A 78 0.80 -17.25 7.76
N CYS A 79 0.41 -16.12 8.35
CA CYS A 79 1.14 -14.85 8.20
C CYS A 79 2.57 -14.97 8.77
N THR A 80 2.73 -15.50 9.98
CA THR A 80 4.06 -15.68 10.61
C THR A 80 5.00 -16.55 9.76
N ARG A 81 4.45 -17.54 9.04
CA ARG A 81 5.23 -18.42 8.17
C ARG A 81 5.51 -17.81 6.80
N ALA A 82 4.55 -17.07 6.23
CA ALA A 82 4.62 -16.56 4.86
C ALA A 82 5.43 -15.25 4.76
N MET A 83 5.37 -14.41 5.81
CA MET A 83 6.05 -13.11 5.81
C MET A 83 7.58 -13.27 5.98
N PRO A 84 8.38 -12.37 5.37
CA PRO A 84 9.82 -12.34 5.54
C PRO A 84 10.22 -12.19 7.01
N LYS A 85 11.33 -12.83 7.40
CA LYS A 85 11.95 -12.63 8.72
C LYS A 85 13.12 -11.66 8.59
N GLY A 86 13.14 -10.64 9.46
CA GLY A 86 14.15 -9.61 9.46
C GLY A 86 13.90 -8.53 8.40
N GLU A 87 14.96 -7.86 7.94
CA GLU A 87 14.87 -6.75 7.01
C GLU A 87 14.32 -7.17 5.64
N ALA A 88 13.27 -6.48 5.17
CA ALA A 88 12.67 -6.70 3.87
C ALA A 88 11.99 -5.43 3.33
N TYR A 89 11.91 -5.31 2.01
CA TYR A 89 11.00 -4.37 1.36
C TYR A 89 9.63 -5.01 1.22
N ILE A 90 8.61 -4.36 1.73
CA ILE A 90 7.21 -4.75 1.59
C ILE A 90 6.53 -3.73 0.68
N ILE A 91 6.02 -4.20 -0.44
CA ILE A 91 5.44 -3.36 -1.49
C ILE A 91 3.96 -3.69 -1.57
N GLY A 92 3.10 -2.66 -1.59
CA GLY A 92 1.65 -2.84 -1.72
C GLY A 92 0.95 -1.57 -2.20
N HIS A 93 -0.31 -1.71 -2.54
CA HIS A 93 -1.16 -0.56 -2.88
C HIS A 93 -1.98 -0.15 -1.64
N ASN A 94 -1.50 0.84 -0.90
CA ASN A 94 -1.88 1.18 0.48
C ASN A 94 -1.25 0.22 1.53
N VAL A 95 0.02 -0.08 1.33
CA VAL A 95 0.81 -1.09 2.08
C VAL A 95 0.76 -0.94 3.60
N ASP A 96 0.45 0.23 4.14
CA ASP A 96 0.36 0.45 5.58
C ASP A 96 -0.79 -0.35 6.21
N PHE A 97 -1.87 -0.57 5.44
CA PHE A 97 -2.95 -1.47 5.83
C PHE A 97 -2.43 -2.92 5.94
N ASP A 98 -1.72 -3.39 4.93
CA ASP A 98 -1.19 -4.76 4.87
C ASP A 98 -0.18 -5.03 5.98
N ILE A 99 0.71 -4.09 6.25
CA ILE A 99 1.68 -4.18 7.35
C ILE A 99 0.97 -4.24 8.70
N ARG A 100 -0.11 -3.47 8.89
CA ARG A 100 -0.93 -3.52 10.10
C ARG A 100 -1.62 -4.87 10.26
N VAL A 101 -2.21 -5.42 9.19
CA VAL A 101 -2.83 -6.76 9.20
C VAL A 101 -1.79 -7.84 9.55
N ALA A 102 -0.57 -7.74 9.01
CA ALA A 102 0.52 -8.63 9.36
C ALA A 102 0.93 -8.51 10.85
N ALA A 103 1.02 -7.29 11.37
CA ALA A 103 1.31 -7.03 12.78
C ALA A 103 0.22 -7.59 13.71
N ASN A 104 -1.06 -7.45 13.34
CA ASN A 104 -2.20 -8.02 14.07
C ASN A 104 -2.16 -9.56 14.09
N ALA A 105 -1.53 -10.18 13.09
CA ALA A 105 -1.26 -11.62 13.06
C ALA A 105 0.00 -12.03 13.84
N GLY A 106 0.68 -11.11 14.54
CA GLY A 106 1.87 -11.38 15.35
C GLY A 106 3.18 -11.39 14.59
N VAL A 107 3.21 -10.87 13.35
CA VAL A 107 4.45 -10.73 12.59
C VAL A 107 5.27 -9.53 13.13
N ASP A 108 6.57 -9.72 13.34
CA ASP A 108 7.47 -8.61 13.65
C ASP A 108 7.74 -7.79 12.36
N VAL A 109 7.08 -6.64 12.28
CA VAL A 109 7.16 -5.72 11.14
C VAL A 109 8.17 -4.59 11.34
N SER A 110 8.89 -4.56 12.47
CA SER A 110 9.76 -3.44 12.88
C SER A 110 10.92 -3.16 11.93
N GLN A 111 11.33 -4.16 11.14
CA GLN A 111 12.44 -4.06 10.21
C GLN A 111 11.99 -3.94 8.74
N TYR A 112 10.70 -3.76 8.50
CA TYR A 112 10.18 -3.63 7.14
C TYR A 112 10.34 -2.21 6.61
N LYS A 113 10.79 -2.13 5.36
CA LYS A 113 10.79 -0.90 4.56
C LYS A 113 9.56 -0.92 3.65
N ALA A 114 8.58 -0.10 3.96
CA ALA A 114 7.29 -0.05 3.26
C ALA A 114 7.39 0.78 1.96
N ILE A 115 7.00 0.21 0.83
CA ILE A 115 6.91 0.88 -0.46
C ILE A 115 5.44 0.95 -0.86
N CYS A 116 4.88 2.16 -0.86
CA CYS A 116 3.46 2.40 -1.10
C CYS A 116 3.18 2.86 -2.53
N THR A 117 2.67 1.98 -3.39
CA THR A 117 2.35 2.36 -4.77
C THR A 117 1.20 3.35 -4.85
N LEU A 118 0.26 3.36 -3.89
CA LEU A 118 -0.79 4.37 -3.79
C LEU A 118 -0.21 5.78 -3.58
N ALA A 119 0.79 5.93 -2.69
CA ALA A 119 1.46 7.21 -2.49
C ALA A 119 2.19 7.65 -3.76
N ILE A 120 2.89 6.73 -4.42
CA ILE A 120 3.61 7.00 -5.67
C ILE A 120 2.65 7.49 -6.77
N VAL A 121 1.52 6.80 -7.01
CA VAL A 121 0.59 7.22 -8.07
C VAL A 121 -0.13 8.52 -7.75
N ARG A 122 -0.41 8.82 -6.47
CA ARG A 122 -0.94 10.12 -6.05
C ARG A 122 0.03 11.28 -6.34
N ASN A 123 1.32 11.02 -6.19
CA ASN A 123 2.36 12.00 -6.51
C ASN A 123 2.54 12.18 -8.01
N LEU A 124 2.57 11.08 -8.78
CA LEU A 124 2.81 11.12 -10.23
C LEU A 124 1.60 11.60 -11.04
N TYR A 125 0.39 11.30 -10.57
CA TYR A 125 -0.87 11.55 -11.30
C TYR A 125 -1.88 12.27 -10.41
N PRO A 126 -1.57 13.48 -9.89
CA PRO A 126 -2.42 14.17 -8.91
C PRO A 126 -3.84 14.46 -9.43
N ASP A 127 -3.99 14.61 -10.74
CA ASP A 127 -5.26 14.95 -11.41
C ASP A 127 -6.07 13.72 -11.85
N ALA A 128 -5.62 12.50 -11.53
CA ALA A 128 -6.40 11.30 -11.83
C ALA A 128 -7.71 11.29 -11.04
N ASP A 129 -8.79 10.86 -11.69
CA ASP A 129 -10.14 10.79 -11.09
C ASP A 129 -10.23 9.79 -9.93
N SER A 130 -9.35 8.77 -9.95
CA SER A 130 -9.22 7.77 -8.89
C SER A 130 -7.79 7.22 -8.84
N HIS A 131 -7.32 6.95 -7.63
CA HIS A 131 -6.01 6.33 -7.37
C HIS A 131 -6.13 4.89 -6.85
N THR A 132 -7.30 4.26 -6.94
CA THR A 132 -7.43 2.82 -6.61
C THR A 132 -6.59 1.98 -7.56
N LEU A 133 -6.15 0.80 -7.12
CA LEU A 133 -5.32 -0.10 -7.92
C LEU A 133 -5.96 -0.41 -9.27
N GLY A 134 -7.27 -0.71 -9.28
CA GLY A 134 -8.03 -0.96 -10.50
C GLY A 134 -8.06 0.25 -11.45
N ALA A 135 -8.31 1.47 -10.94
CA ALA A 135 -8.33 2.68 -11.75
C ALA A 135 -6.95 2.97 -12.36
N MET A 136 -5.87 2.84 -11.57
CA MET A 136 -4.51 3.00 -12.05
C MET A 136 -4.13 1.94 -13.08
N SER A 137 -4.58 0.71 -12.91
CA SER A 137 -4.41 -0.36 -13.91
C SER A 137 -5.14 -0.02 -15.21
N CYS A 138 -6.36 0.50 -15.14
CA CYS A 138 -7.10 0.97 -16.32
C CYS A 138 -6.37 2.11 -17.03
N MET A 139 -5.82 3.06 -16.29
CA MET A 139 -5.13 4.22 -16.85
C MET A 139 -3.79 3.84 -17.51
N LEU A 140 -3.00 3.01 -16.85
CA LEU A 140 -1.61 2.75 -17.24
C LEU A 140 -1.41 1.43 -18.00
N ASP A 141 -2.35 0.48 -17.89
CA ASP A 141 -2.32 -0.83 -18.53
C ASP A 141 -3.69 -1.30 -18.98
N TYR A 142 -4.35 -0.46 -19.77
CA TYR A 142 -5.76 -0.59 -20.16
C TYR A 142 -6.13 -1.99 -20.70
N GLN A 143 -5.30 -2.53 -21.59
CA GLN A 143 -5.61 -3.84 -22.20
C GLN A 143 -5.61 -4.95 -21.14
N TYR A 144 -4.58 -5.00 -20.31
CA TYR A 144 -4.52 -5.97 -19.21
C TYR A 144 -5.70 -5.79 -18.23
N ALA A 145 -5.99 -4.56 -17.83
CA ALA A 145 -7.11 -4.28 -16.93
C ALA A 145 -8.42 -4.77 -17.52
N ARG A 146 -8.72 -4.44 -18.79
CA ARG A 146 -9.94 -4.87 -19.49
C ARG A 146 -10.13 -6.38 -19.48
N GLU A 147 -9.06 -7.15 -19.63
CA GLU A 147 -9.10 -8.61 -19.68
C GLU A 147 -9.20 -9.25 -18.29
N ASN A 148 -8.61 -8.63 -17.25
CA ASN A 148 -8.38 -9.26 -15.95
C ASN A 148 -9.16 -8.66 -14.77
N MET A 149 -9.80 -7.48 -14.91
CA MET A 149 -10.56 -6.82 -13.82
C MET A 149 -11.67 -7.67 -13.20
N LYS A 150 -12.15 -8.71 -13.89
CA LYS A 150 -13.15 -9.63 -13.34
C LYS A 150 -12.65 -10.42 -12.12
N ASN A 151 -11.34 -10.53 -11.98
CA ASN A 151 -10.67 -11.22 -10.88
C ASN A 151 -10.13 -10.24 -9.82
N ALA A 152 -10.37 -8.93 -9.97
CA ALA A 152 -10.01 -7.93 -8.98
C ALA A 152 -10.68 -8.25 -7.64
N HIS A 153 -10.05 -7.79 -6.55
CA HIS A 153 -10.42 -8.11 -5.17
C HIS A 153 -10.18 -9.58 -4.77
N GLY A 154 -9.15 -10.19 -5.33
CA GLY A 154 -8.53 -11.39 -4.81
C GLY A 154 -7.04 -11.13 -4.69
N ALA A 155 -6.44 -11.45 -3.53
CA ALA A 155 -5.07 -11.06 -3.18
C ALA A 155 -4.03 -11.42 -4.27
N ALA A 156 -4.18 -12.56 -4.96
CA ALA A 156 -3.29 -12.93 -6.06
C ALA A 156 -3.40 -11.98 -7.28
N ALA A 157 -4.63 -11.59 -7.63
CA ALA A 157 -4.85 -10.69 -8.77
C ALA A 157 -4.32 -9.29 -8.46
N ASP A 158 -4.52 -8.81 -7.23
CA ASP A 158 -4.10 -7.47 -6.79
C ASP A 158 -2.57 -7.39 -6.68
N VAL A 159 -1.90 -8.46 -6.25
CA VAL A 159 -0.43 -8.59 -6.32
C VAL A 159 0.08 -8.49 -7.76
N VAL A 160 -0.55 -9.17 -8.72
CA VAL A 160 -0.16 -9.08 -10.14
C VAL A 160 -0.39 -7.68 -10.69
N MET A 161 -1.54 -7.06 -10.39
CA MET A 161 -1.82 -5.69 -10.82
C MET A 161 -0.82 -4.70 -10.24
N THR A 162 -0.48 -4.85 -8.95
CA THR A 162 0.54 -4.03 -8.27
C THR A 162 1.92 -4.19 -8.93
N ALA A 163 2.32 -5.42 -9.26
CA ALA A 163 3.58 -5.68 -9.95
C ALA A 163 3.66 -5.00 -11.32
N ARG A 164 2.59 -5.11 -12.11
CA ARG A 164 2.51 -4.48 -13.44
C ARG A 164 2.53 -2.97 -13.35
N LEU A 165 1.78 -2.40 -12.40
CA LEU A 165 1.79 -0.97 -12.11
C LEU A 165 3.21 -0.51 -11.74
N LEU A 166 3.85 -1.22 -10.83
CA LEU A 166 5.20 -0.91 -10.36
C LEU A 166 6.24 -0.99 -11.47
N TYR A 167 6.18 -2.02 -12.33
CA TYR A 167 7.05 -2.13 -13.50
C TYR A 167 6.96 -0.90 -14.41
N LYS A 168 5.74 -0.44 -14.70
CA LYS A 168 5.53 0.76 -15.53
C LYS A 168 6.05 2.03 -14.88
N ILE A 169 5.84 2.18 -13.57
CA ILE A 169 6.37 3.30 -12.79
C ILE A 169 7.90 3.30 -12.80
N CYS A 170 8.54 2.17 -12.50
CA CYS A 170 10.00 2.07 -12.48
C CYS A 170 10.61 2.43 -13.84
N LYS A 171 10.01 1.93 -14.92
CA LYS A 171 10.44 2.24 -16.29
C LYS A 171 10.26 3.72 -16.63
N GLN A 172 9.11 4.33 -16.28
CA GLN A 172 8.82 5.73 -16.54
C GLN A 172 9.73 6.67 -15.76
N GLN A 173 10.06 6.32 -14.51
CA GLN A 173 10.85 7.15 -13.61
C GLN A 173 12.35 6.81 -13.63
N ASN A 174 12.80 5.87 -14.48
CA ASN A 174 14.17 5.37 -14.53
C ASN A 174 14.68 4.89 -13.16
N ILE A 175 13.83 4.22 -12.38
CA ILE A 175 14.18 3.60 -11.11
C ILE A 175 14.82 2.26 -11.40
N THR A 176 16.04 2.04 -10.89
CA THR A 176 16.88 0.87 -11.21
C THR A 176 17.29 0.05 -9.99
N SER A 177 16.82 0.42 -8.79
CA SER A 177 17.10 -0.33 -7.56
C SER A 177 15.96 -0.22 -6.54
N MET A 178 15.91 -1.16 -5.57
CA MET A 178 14.92 -1.13 -4.49
C MET A 178 15.13 0.07 -3.56
N ASP A 179 16.36 0.48 -3.31
CA ASP A 179 16.63 1.66 -2.49
C ASP A 179 16.09 2.93 -3.15
N GLN A 180 16.32 3.13 -4.45
CA GLN A 180 15.73 4.25 -5.19
C GLN A 180 14.20 4.23 -5.17
N LEU A 181 13.60 3.03 -5.31
CA LEU A 181 12.15 2.87 -5.26
C LEU A 181 11.60 3.21 -3.86
N TYR A 182 12.29 2.78 -2.83
CA TYR A 182 11.94 3.10 -1.45
C TYR A 182 12.04 4.60 -1.17
N GLU A 183 13.15 5.23 -1.52
CA GLU A 183 13.34 6.68 -1.37
C GLU A 183 12.28 7.48 -2.13
N PHE A 184 11.92 7.03 -3.34
CA PHE A 184 10.86 7.65 -4.11
C PHE A 184 9.49 7.47 -3.44
N SER A 185 9.20 6.29 -2.89
CA SER A 185 7.96 6.05 -2.13
C SER A 185 7.87 6.94 -0.89
N GLU A 186 8.96 7.07 -0.12
CA GLU A 186 9.01 7.94 1.05
C GLU A 186 8.78 9.41 0.69
N PHE A 187 9.41 9.88 -0.38
CA PHE A 187 9.17 11.23 -0.91
C PHE A 187 7.70 11.41 -1.31
N ALA A 188 7.12 10.44 -2.00
CA ALA A 188 5.74 10.49 -2.49
C ALA A 188 4.69 10.45 -1.37
N ARG A 189 5.03 9.94 -0.18
CA ARG A 189 4.15 9.95 1.00
C ARG A 189 3.96 11.34 1.59
N ILE A 190 4.87 12.30 1.31
CA ILE A 190 4.74 13.68 1.78
C ILE A 190 3.62 14.36 0.99
N PRO A 191 2.47 14.70 1.60
CA PRO A 191 1.34 15.23 0.87
C PRO A 191 1.59 16.66 0.38
N THR A 192 1.18 16.95 -0.85
CA THR A 192 1.20 18.31 -1.42
C THR A 192 -0.10 19.08 -1.13
N HIS A 193 -1.20 18.36 -0.89
CA HIS A 193 -2.52 18.91 -0.58
C HIS A 193 -3.00 18.40 0.78
N PHE A 194 -3.81 19.19 1.45
CA PHE A 194 -4.31 18.83 2.77
C PHE A 194 -5.29 17.65 2.68
N PRO A 195 -5.07 16.52 3.40
CA PRO A 195 -5.81 15.27 3.14
C PRO A 195 -7.20 15.22 3.80
N PHE A 196 -7.50 16.10 4.79
CA PHE A 196 -8.74 16.05 5.57
C PHE A 196 -9.14 17.41 6.16
N GLY A 197 -10.33 17.46 6.78
CA GLY A 197 -10.80 18.60 7.57
C GLY A 197 -11.11 19.85 6.73
N LYS A 198 -11.02 21.02 7.38
CA LYS A 198 -11.43 22.33 6.83
C LYS A 198 -10.75 22.67 5.49
N TYR A 199 -9.50 22.26 5.33
CA TYR A 199 -8.68 22.57 4.16
C TYR A 199 -8.43 21.36 3.24
N LYS A 200 -9.30 20.33 3.32
CA LYS A 200 -9.17 19.15 2.44
C LYS A 200 -9.11 19.58 0.96
N GLY A 201 -8.08 19.10 0.27
CA GLY A 201 -7.86 19.35 -1.16
C GLY A 201 -7.18 20.71 -1.47
N VAL A 202 -6.88 21.54 -0.46
CA VAL A 202 -6.14 22.78 -0.65
C VAL A 202 -4.64 22.50 -0.63
N ALA A 203 -3.88 23.11 -1.54
CA ALA A 203 -2.43 22.97 -1.58
C ALA A 203 -1.78 23.50 -0.29
N ILE A 204 -0.91 22.70 0.32
CA ILE A 204 -0.22 23.06 1.58
C ILE A 204 0.63 24.32 1.39
N ALA A 205 1.27 24.45 0.21
CA ALA A 205 2.04 25.64 -0.15
C ALA A 205 1.18 26.92 -0.25
N GLU A 206 -0.08 26.80 -0.70
CA GLU A 206 -1.03 27.92 -0.76
C GLU A 206 -1.46 28.36 0.64
N LEU A 207 -1.75 27.40 1.54
CA LEU A 207 -2.06 27.70 2.94
C LEU A 207 -0.93 28.45 3.64
N ALA A 208 0.30 28.18 3.29
CA ALA A 208 1.46 28.87 3.85
C ALA A 208 1.59 30.35 3.45
N GLN A 209 0.81 30.81 2.46
CA GLN A 209 0.90 32.20 1.94
C GLN A 209 0.00 33.17 2.70
N ASN A 210 -0.96 32.71 3.49
CA ASN A 210 -1.88 33.58 4.22
C ASN A 210 -1.81 33.30 5.74
N HIS A 211 -2.23 34.29 6.53
CA HIS A 211 -2.12 34.25 7.99
C HIS A 211 -2.90 33.06 8.61
N ASP A 212 -4.15 32.85 8.18
CA ASP A 212 -5.02 31.80 8.76
C ASP A 212 -4.52 30.39 8.40
N GLY A 213 -4.08 30.21 7.13
CA GLY A 213 -3.48 28.97 6.67
C GLY A 213 -2.20 28.66 7.42
N ARG A 214 -1.29 29.64 7.58
CA ARG A 214 -0.06 29.46 8.39
C ARG A 214 -0.38 29.06 9.83
N GLY A 215 -1.37 29.71 10.45
CA GLY A 215 -1.83 29.36 11.80
C GLY A 215 -2.31 27.92 11.89
N TYR A 216 -3.06 27.46 10.88
CA TYR A 216 -3.54 26.09 10.82
C TYR A 216 -2.40 25.09 10.61
N LEU A 217 -1.47 25.35 9.70
CA LEU A 217 -0.28 24.50 9.49
C LEU A 217 0.56 24.39 10.77
N GLN A 218 0.74 25.49 11.50
CA GLN A 218 1.47 25.49 12.79
C GLN A 218 0.73 24.67 13.84
N TRP A 219 -0.59 24.76 13.91
CA TRP A 219 -1.41 23.90 14.78
C TRP A 219 -1.23 22.42 14.42
N VAL A 220 -1.23 22.04 13.14
CA VAL A 220 -0.99 20.67 12.69
C VAL A 220 0.37 20.17 13.18
N VAL A 221 1.45 20.93 12.99
CA VAL A 221 2.81 20.57 13.43
C VAL A 221 2.86 20.34 14.93
N ASN A 222 2.11 21.13 15.72
CA ASN A 222 2.14 21.05 17.17
C ASN A 222 1.24 19.94 17.74
N SER A 223 0.09 19.65 17.07
CA SER A 223 -0.99 18.84 17.63
C SER A 223 -1.05 17.43 17.03
N ILE A 224 -0.70 17.25 15.76
CA ILE A 224 -0.74 15.93 15.10
C ILE A 224 0.64 15.28 15.23
N LYS A 225 0.71 14.17 16.00
CA LYS A 225 1.98 13.48 16.28
C LYS A 225 2.11 12.14 15.55
N ASP A 226 1.00 11.59 15.13
CA ASP A 226 0.83 10.26 14.51
C ASP A 226 0.89 10.29 12.97
N ASN A 227 1.09 11.48 12.36
CA ASN A 227 1.22 11.63 10.92
C ASN A 227 2.46 12.44 10.55
N GLU A 228 3.61 11.78 10.56
CA GLU A 228 4.92 12.38 10.32
C GLU A 228 5.02 12.99 8.91
N TYR A 229 4.46 12.36 7.88
CA TYR A 229 4.50 12.89 6.51
C TYR A 229 3.75 14.21 6.38
N LEU A 230 2.57 14.32 6.99
CA LEU A 230 1.79 15.57 6.99
C LEU A 230 2.52 16.67 7.78
N THR A 231 3.05 16.35 8.95
CA THR A 231 3.79 17.33 9.76
C THR A 231 5.06 17.78 9.05
N THR A 232 5.74 16.89 8.34
CA THR A 232 6.91 17.23 7.50
C THR A 232 6.52 18.18 6.35
N ALA A 233 5.42 17.89 5.65
CA ALA A 233 4.89 18.80 4.61
C ALA A 233 4.59 20.19 5.16
N CYS A 234 3.93 20.26 6.33
CA CYS A 234 3.59 21.52 6.98
C CYS A 234 4.83 22.30 7.43
N ARG A 235 5.82 21.63 8.06
CA ARG A 235 7.11 22.28 8.44
C ARG A 235 7.82 22.86 7.23
N LYS A 236 7.97 22.06 6.17
CA LYS A 236 8.61 22.51 4.93
C LYS A 236 7.91 23.75 4.34
N ALA A 237 6.58 23.77 4.31
CA ALA A 237 5.81 24.91 3.82
C ALA A 237 5.94 26.16 4.72
N LEU A 238 6.14 25.99 6.03
CA LEU A 238 6.38 27.06 6.99
C LEU A 238 7.83 27.57 6.97
N GLY A 239 8.76 26.87 6.31
CA GLY A 239 10.19 27.19 6.29
C GLY A 239 10.93 26.71 7.55
N GLN A 240 10.48 25.62 8.17
CA GLN A 240 11.03 25.02 9.39
C GLN A 240 11.79 23.73 9.07
#